data_16f93f5f5d3ef183b0a1d24819e294bd
#
_entry.id   16f93f5f5d3ef183b0a1d24819e294bd
#
_cell.length_a   1.000
_cell.length_b   1.000
_cell.length_c   1.000
_cell.angle_alpha   90.00
_cell.angle_beta   90.00
_cell.angle_gamma   90.00
#
_symmetry.space_group_name_H-M   'P 1'
#
loop_
_entity.id
_entity.type
_entity.pdbx_description
1 polymer ?
#
loop_
_entity_poly.entity_id
_entity_poly.type
_entity_poly.pdbx_seq_one_letter_code
_entity_poly.pdbx_strand_id
1 'polypeptide(L)'
;LVSVPIENNYILKRIGDSRLVLTTFEIGDTLSGANVSISNLILRMSYAASLMRICNIDILSAGADWTEYSHVETRGCIFDMTPHKYDIHKSCVAPIICSECEERLVRRGVSNNVIRMVRKN
;
A
#
# COMPACT_ATOMS: atom_id res chain seq x y z
N LEU A 1 8.57 -7.69 9.60
CA LEU A 1 7.24 -7.61 10.20
C LEU A 1 7.35 -7.51 11.72
N VAL A 2 6.71 -6.52 12.30
CA VAL A 2 6.72 -6.30 13.75
C VAL A 2 5.30 -6.11 14.27
N SER A 3 5.10 -6.22 15.59
CA SER A 3 3.80 -6.05 16.24
C SER A 3 3.75 -4.85 17.19
N VAL A 4 4.72 -3.96 17.10
CA VAL A 4 4.80 -2.75 17.91
C VAL A 4 4.57 -1.52 17.03
N PRO A 5 4.13 -0.36 17.61
CA PRO A 5 3.95 0.85 16.82
C PRO A 5 5.29 1.35 16.27
N ILE A 6 5.22 1.93 15.09
CA ILE A 6 6.34 2.63 14.49
C ILE A 6 6.04 4.13 14.45
N GLU A 7 7.08 4.93 14.17
CA GLU A 7 7.02 6.38 14.19
C GLU A 7 5.80 6.93 13.43
N ASN A 8 5.14 7.95 13.99
CA ASN A 8 3.96 8.62 13.43
C ASN A 8 2.76 7.68 13.19
N ASN A 9 2.70 6.57 13.89
CA ASN A 9 1.63 5.58 13.75
C ASN A 9 1.49 5.04 12.32
N TYR A 10 2.55 5.05 11.54
CA TYR A 10 2.57 4.51 10.19
C TYR A 10 2.54 2.97 10.19
N ILE A 11 2.00 2.42 9.12
CA ILE A 11 1.98 0.96 8.92
C ILE A 11 3.31 0.49 8.34
N LEU A 12 3.97 1.32 7.54
CA LEU A 12 5.18 0.97 6.81
C LEU A 12 6.23 2.06 6.99
N LYS A 13 7.48 1.66 7.16
CA LYS A 13 8.61 2.57 7.24
C LYS A 13 9.82 1.95 6.54
N ARG A 14 10.62 2.78 5.88
CA ARG A 14 11.90 2.37 5.33
C ARG A 14 13.02 2.59 6.36
N ILE A 15 13.94 1.61 6.44
CA ILE A 15 15.16 1.72 7.22
C ILE A 15 16.33 1.55 6.25
N GLY A 16 17.13 2.62 6.08
CA GLY A 16 18.18 2.63 5.07
C GLY A 16 17.61 2.58 3.66
N ASP A 17 18.39 2.04 2.71
CA ASP A 17 18.01 2.06 1.28
C ASP A 17 17.25 0.81 0.81
N SER A 18 17.26 -0.28 1.60
CA SER A 18 16.79 -1.59 1.12
C SER A 18 15.89 -2.34 2.09
N ARG A 19 15.59 -1.80 3.26
CA ARG A 19 14.80 -2.50 4.28
C ARG A 19 13.49 -1.78 4.54
N LEU A 20 12.41 -2.57 4.57
CA LEU A 20 11.08 -2.09 4.93
C LEU A 20 10.66 -2.73 6.25
N VAL A 21 10.11 -1.93 7.15
CA VAL A 21 9.47 -2.41 8.37
C VAL A 21 7.97 -2.20 8.22
N LEU A 22 7.24 -3.29 8.37
CA LEU A 22 5.78 -3.31 8.33
C LEU A 22 5.28 -3.71 9.71
N THR A 23 4.35 -2.95 10.28
CA THR A 23 3.76 -3.26 11.57
C THR A 23 2.34 -3.80 11.44
N THR A 24 2.00 -4.76 12.30
CA THR A 24 0.62 -5.22 12.50
C THR A 24 -0.06 -4.57 13.70
N PHE A 25 0.62 -3.61 14.37
CA PHE A 25 0.07 -2.92 15.53
C PHE A 25 -1.28 -2.28 15.21
N GLU A 26 -2.29 -2.58 16.00
CA GLU A 26 -3.68 -2.12 15.84
C GLU A 26 -4.39 -2.62 14.58
N ILE A 27 -3.75 -3.43 13.74
CA ILE A 27 -4.36 -3.92 12.49
C ILE A 27 -4.47 -5.44 12.41
N GLY A 28 -3.71 -6.18 13.21
CA GLY A 28 -3.74 -7.64 13.21
C GLY A 28 -5.13 -8.20 13.47
N ASP A 29 -5.85 -7.65 14.44
CA ASP A 29 -7.18 -8.10 14.80
C ASP A 29 -8.22 -7.79 13.72
N THR A 30 -8.12 -6.63 13.07
CA THR A 30 -9.06 -6.29 12.00
C THR A 30 -8.85 -7.19 10.77
N LEU A 31 -7.61 -7.55 10.45
CA LEU A 31 -7.32 -8.50 9.38
C LEU A 31 -7.86 -9.90 9.72
N SER A 32 -7.58 -10.37 10.92
CA SER A 32 -8.04 -11.68 11.40
C SER A 32 -9.56 -11.75 11.45
N GLY A 33 -10.22 -10.72 11.97
CA GLY A 33 -11.69 -10.63 12.04
C GLY A 33 -12.36 -10.61 10.66
N ALA A 34 -11.68 -10.08 9.65
CA ALA A 34 -12.17 -10.08 8.27
C ALA A 34 -11.72 -11.29 7.46
N ASN A 35 -11.01 -12.23 8.08
CA ASN A 35 -10.43 -13.41 7.44
C ASN A 35 -9.49 -13.05 6.28
N VAL A 36 -8.70 -12.00 6.45
CA VAL A 36 -7.70 -11.53 5.48
C VAL A 36 -6.31 -11.90 6.01
N SER A 37 -5.49 -12.54 5.18
CA SER A 37 -4.17 -12.97 5.60
C SER A 37 -3.18 -11.81 5.67
N ILE A 38 -2.18 -11.93 6.56
CA ILE A 38 -1.08 -10.96 6.66
C ILE A 38 -0.27 -10.92 5.35
N SER A 39 -0.20 -12.04 4.62
CA SER A 39 0.45 -12.07 3.31
C SER A 39 -0.16 -11.05 2.35
N ASN A 40 -1.48 -10.89 2.38
CA ASN A 40 -2.16 -9.89 1.54
C ASN A 40 -1.77 -8.46 1.92
N LEU A 41 -1.60 -8.17 3.21
CA LEU A 41 -1.10 -6.88 3.67
C LEU A 41 0.31 -6.62 3.14
N ILE A 42 1.19 -7.60 3.25
CA ILE A 42 2.57 -7.50 2.75
C ILE A 42 2.59 -7.24 1.24
N LEU A 43 1.81 -7.99 0.48
CA LEU A 43 1.70 -7.82 -0.97
C LEU A 43 1.16 -6.43 -1.34
N ARG A 44 0.09 -6.01 -0.69
CA ARG A 44 -0.52 -4.69 -0.93
C ARG A 44 0.51 -3.57 -0.74
N MET A 45 1.21 -3.58 0.39
CA MET A 45 2.20 -2.56 0.70
C MET A 45 3.41 -2.61 -0.23
N SER A 46 3.88 -3.81 -0.55
CA SER A 46 5.01 -4.00 -1.45
C SER A 46 4.71 -3.54 -2.87
N TYR A 47 3.54 -3.86 -3.38
CA TYR A 47 3.12 -3.43 -4.72
C TYR A 47 2.97 -1.91 -4.80
N ALA A 48 2.33 -1.29 -3.82
CA ALA A 48 2.19 0.16 -3.80
C ALA A 48 3.55 0.86 -3.80
N ALA A 49 4.46 0.44 -2.93
CA ALA A 49 5.79 1.01 -2.84
C ALA A 49 6.60 0.79 -4.13
N SER A 50 6.51 -0.40 -4.71
CA SER A 50 7.25 -0.75 -5.93
C SER A 50 6.76 0.03 -7.15
N LEU A 51 5.45 0.12 -7.34
CA LEU A 51 4.88 0.87 -8.46
C LEU A 51 5.21 2.36 -8.38
N MET A 52 5.16 2.94 -7.20
CA MET A 52 5.55 4.34 -7.02
C MET A 52 7.04 4.54 -7.27
N ARG A 53 7.87 3.58 -6.89
CA ARG A 53 9.31 3.63 -7.19
C ARG A 53 9.58 3.63 -8.69
N ILE A 54 8.85 2.86 -9.46
CA ILE A 54 8.91 2.90 -10.93
C ILE A 54 8.59 4.31 -11.45
N CYS A 55 7.68 5.02 -10.80
CA CYS A 55 7.31 6.39 -11.11
C CYS A 55 8.28 7.44 -10.55
N ASN A 56 9.39 7.04 -9.93
CA ASN A 56 10.34 7.90 -9.22
C ASN A 56 9.71 8.66 -8.03
N ILE A 57 8.69 8.07 -7.41
CA ILE A 57 8.08 8.61 -6.20
C ILE A 57 8.44 7.69 -5.04
N ASP A 58 9.13 8.23 -4.04
CA ASP A 58 9.43 7.51 -2.81
C ASP A 58 8.38 7.85 -1.77
N ILE A 59 7.35 7.02 -1.65
CA ILE A 59 6.24 7.22 -0.72
C ILE A 59 6.67 7.14 0.75
N LEU A 60 7.87 6.65 1.01
CA LEU A 60 8.40 6.49 2.36
C LEU A 60 9.38 7.61 2.72
N SER A 61 9.63 8.55 1.82
CA SER A 61 10.49 9.70 2.11
C SER A 61 9.75 10.74 2.96
N ALA A 62 10.51 11.44 3.81
CA ALA A 62 9.96 12.57 4.54
C ALA A 62 9.49 13.65 3.55
N GLY A 63 8.26 14.13 3.71
CA GLY A 63 7.69 15.16 2.84
C GLY A 63 7.09 14.66 1.53
N ALA A 64 6.99 13.35 1.32
CA ALA A 64 6.28 12.82 0.16
C ALA A 64 4.81 13.28 0.17
N ASP A 65 4.35 13.79 -0.97
CA ASP A 65 2.95 14.21 -1.11
C ASP A 65 2.09 12.99 -1.46
N TRP A 66 1.34 12.52 -0.46
CA TRP A 66 0.47 11.36 -0.61
C TRP A 66 -0.62 11.56 -1.67
N THR A 67 -1.00 12.80 -1.97
CA THR A 67 -2.02 13.07 -3.00
C THR A 67 -1.54 12.73 -4.41
N GLU A 68 -0.24 12.59 -4.61
CA GLU A 68 0.32 12.19 -5.90
C GLU A 68 0.13 10.71 -6.21
N TYR A 69 -0.09 9.86 -5.18
CA TYR A 69 -0.15 8.41 -5.35
C TYR A 69 -1.32 7.73 -4.65
N SER A 70 -2.15 8.46 -3.94
CA SER A 70 -3.13 7.87 -3.04
C SER A 70 -4.44 8.66 -3.11
N HIS A 71 -5.49 8.12 -2.54
CA HIS A 71 -6.78 8.79 -2.36
C HIS A 71 -7.35 8.46 -0.99
N VAL A 72 -8.20 9.34 -0.47
CA VAL A 72 -8.77 9.20 0.88
C VAL A 72 -9.84 8.10 0.91
N GLU A 73 -10.62 7.98 -0.14
CA GLU A 73 -11.71 7.02 -0.22
C GLU A 73 -11.15 5.59 -0.20
N THR A 74 -11.74 4.75 0.65
CA THR A 74 -11.41 3.33 0.71
C THR A 74 -12.18 2.58 -0.36
N ARG A 75 -11.51 2.24 -1.46
CA ARG A 75 -12.08 1.58 -2.64
C ARG A 75 -11.70 0.11 -2.76
N GLY A 76 -10.92 -0.41 -1.81
CA GLY A 76 -10.27 -1.71 -1.95
C GLY A 76 -9.01 -1.65 -2.83
N CYS A 77 -8.53 -0.47 -3.17
CA CYS A 77 -7.36 -0.25 -4.01
C CYS A 77 -6.07 -0.31 -3.19
N ILE A 78 -4.98 -0.77 -3.80
CA ILE A 78 -3.67 -0.80 -3.12
C ILE A 78 -3.15 0.59 -2.75
N PHE A 79 -3.70 1.64 -3.36
CA PHE A 79 -3.38 3.03 -3.07
C PHE A 79 -4.39 3.72 -2.15
N ASP A 80 -5.26 2.97 -1.50
CA ASP A 80 -6.11 3.52 -0.44
C ASP A 80 -5.22 4.10 0.66
N MET A 81 -5.46 5.35 1.03
CA MET A 81 -4.72 5.98 2.12
C MET A 81 -5.02 5.33 3.48
N THR A 82 -6.24 4.89 3.65
CA THR A 82 -6.72 4.19 4.84
C THR A 82 -6.42 5.01 6.11
N PRO A 83 -7.02 6.21 6.26
CA PRO A 83 -6.73 7.08 7.41
C PRO A 83 -7.09 6.43 8.75
N HIS A 84 -8.00 5.46 8.74
CA HIS A 84 -8.32 4.65 9.91
C HIS A 84 -7.75 3.25 9.73
N LYS A 85 -6.81 2.87 10.59
CA LYS A 85 -6.13 1.56 10.51
C LYS A 85 -7.09 0.37 10.49
N TYR A 86 -8.22 0.46 11.18
CA TYR A 86 -9.18 -0.64 11.23
C TYR A 86 -9.85 -0.91 9.87
N ASP A 87 -9.74 -0.01 8.91
CA ASP A 87 -10.28 -0.20 7.55
C ASP A 87 -9.26 -0.85 6.60
N ILE A 88 -8.04 -1.11 7.03
CA ILE A 88 -6.97 -1.63 6.17
C ILE A 88 -7.33 -2.97 5.52
N HIS A 89 -8.15 -3.79 6.19
CA HIS A 89 -8.58 -5.08 5.65
C HIS A 89 -9.28 -4.93 4.29
N LYS A 90 -9.98 -3.80 4.07
CA LYS A 90 -10.72 -3.54 2.83
C LYS A 90 -9.83 -3.42 1.61
N SER A 91 -8.60 -2.93 1.79
CA SER A 91 -7.62 -2.80 0.71
C SER A 91 -6.67 -4.00 0.60
N CYS A 92 -6.85 -5.02 1.44
CA CYS A 92 -5.98 -6.20 1.50
C CYS A 92 -6.66 -7.49 1.01
N VAL A 93 -7.91 -7.43 0.53
CA VAL A 93 -8.63 -8.62 0.06
C VAL A 93 -7.99 -9.16 -1.22
N ALA A 94 -7.65 -8.29 -2.15
CA ALA A 94 -6.99 -8.63 -3.40
C ALA A 94 -6.18 -7.41 -3.88
N PRO A 95 -5.14 -7.62 -4.70
CA PRO A 95 -4.36 -6.50 -5.26
C PRO A 95 -5.15 -5.80 -6.37
N ILE A 96 -6.00 -4.88 -5.98
CA ILE A 96 -6.85 -4.10 -6.88
C ILE A 96 -6.23 -2.72 -7.08
N ILE A 97 -6.24 -2.25 -8.32
CA ILE A 97 -5.87 -0.88 -8.69
C ILE A 97 -7.12 -0.24 -9.30
N CYS A 98 -7.65 0.81 -8.67
CA CYS A 98 -8.84 1.49 -9.19
C CYS A 98 -8.51 2.23 -10.50
N SER A 99 -9.54 2.58 -11.27
CA SER A 99 -9.36 3.20 -12.59
C SER A 99 -8.59 4.52 -12.54
N GLU A 100 -8.84 5.33 -11.54
CA GLU A 100 -8.11 6.60 -11.34
C GLU A 100 -6.62 6.37 -11.10
N CYS A 101 -6.27 5.41 -10.24
CA CYS A 101 -4.88 5.08 -9.98
C CYS A 101 -4.22 4.43 -11.19
N GLU A 102 -4.94 3.59 -11.94
CA GLU A 102 -4.45 3.03 -13.19
C GLU A 102 -4.08 4.11 -14.20
N GLU A 103 -4.97 5.07 -14.43
CA GLU A 103 -4.70 6.20 -15.31
C GLU A 103 -3.48 7.00 -14.86
N ARG A 104 -3.35 7.21 -13.57
CA ARG A 104 -2.22 7.92 -12.97
C ARG A 104 -0.91 7.19 -13.22
N LEU A 105 -0.89 5.86 -13.05
CA LEU A 105 0.28 5.02 -13.32
C LEU A 105 0.67 5.06 -14.81
N VAL A 106 -0.31 4.92 -15.71
CA VAL A 106 -0.06 4.95 -17.15
C VAL A 106 0.51 6.30 -17.58
N ARG A 107 -0.03 7.40 -17.08
CA ARG A 107 0.50 8.74 -17.36
C ARG A 107 1.95 8.91 -16.91
N ARG A 108 2.37 8.18 -15.88
CA ARG A 108 3.74 8.21 -15.36
C ARG A 108 4.65 7.18 -16.00
N GLY A 109 4.19 6.48 -17.02
CA GLY A 109 5.00 5.57 -17.81
C GLY A 109 4.99 4.11 -17.37
N VAL A 110 4.13 3.71 -16.44
CA VAL A 110 3.99 2.31 -16.05
C VAL A 110 3.24 1.56 -17.16
N SER A 111 3.81 0.46 -17.64
CA SER A 111 3.19 -0.32 -18.71
C SER A 111 1.95 -1.08 -18.23
N ASN A 112 1.02 -1.31 -19.15
CA ASN A 112 -0.16 -2.12 -18.87
C ASN A 112 0.18 -3.55 -18.46
N ASN A 113 1.30 -4.10 -18.95
CA ASN A 113 1.76 -5.42 -18.58
C ASN A 113 2.11 -5.50 -17.08
N VAL A 114 2.78 -4.48 -16.55
CA VAL A 114 3.12 -4.41 -15.12
C VAL A 114 1.85 -4.34 -14.27
N ILE A 115 0.89 -3.51 -14.67
CA ILE A 115 -0.39 -3.38 -13.95
C ILE A 115 -1.13 -4.73 -13.94
N ARG A 116 -1.18 -5.43 -15.06
CA ARG A 116 -1.79 -6.75 -15.14
C ARG A 116 -1.09 -7.79 -14.28
N MET A 117 0.24 -7.74 -14.19
CA MET A 117 1.01 -8.64 -13.32
C MET A 117 0.61 -8.47 -11.85
N VAL A 118 0.44 -7.24 -11.38
CA VAL A 118 0.00 -6.95 -10.01
C VAL A 118 -1.39 -7.55 -9.78
N ARG A 119 -2.31 -7.38 -10.71
CA ARG A 119 -3.70 -7.87 -10.60
C ARG A 119 -3.83 -9.40 -10.58
N LYS A 120 -2.86 -10.12 -11.12
CA LYS A 120 -2.90 -11.59 -11.16
C LYS A 120 -2.50 -12.24 -9.84
N ASN A 121 -1.88 -11.51 -8.96
CA ASN A 121 -1.48 -12.01 -7.66
C ASN A 121 -2.49 -11.57 -6.61
#